data_93c4e1ba5646a3912773f984ebadcd0b
#
_entry.id   93c4e1ba5646a3912773f984ebadcd0b
#
_cell.length_a   1.000
_cell.length_b   1.000
_cell.length_c   1.000
_cell.angle_alpha   90.00
_cell.angle_beta   90.00
_cell.angle_gamma   90.00
#
_symmetry.space_group_name_H-M   'P 1'
#
loop_
_entity.id
_entity.type
_entity.pdbx_description
1 polymer ?
#
loop_
_entity_poly.entity_id
_entity_poly.type
_entity_poly.pdbx_seq_one_letter_code
_entity_poly.pdbx_strand_id
1 'polypeptide(L)' 'MSLANAVGLVLAVLVASFMAAALLFPERF' A
#
# COMPACT_ATOMS: atom_id res chain seq x y z
N MET A 1 -0.16 1.99 20.10
CA MET A 1 0.68 1.82 18.93
C MET A 1 1.88 2.74 19.01
N SER A 2 3.03 2.24 18.64
CA SER A 2 4.22 3.07 18.64
C SER A 2 4.34 3.74 17.26
N LEU A 3 5.20 4.74 17.22
CA LEU A 3 5.43 5.46 15.97
C LEU A 3 5.92 4.51 14.88
N ALA A 4 6.80 3.60 15.24
CA ALA A 4 7.33 2.65 14.26
C ALA A 4 6.21 1.79 13.69
N ASN A 5 5.29 1.33 14.53
CA ASN A 5 4.18 0.53 14.06
C ASN A 5 3.25 1.35 13.17
N ALA A 6 3.02 2.60 13.50
CA ALA A 6 2.16 3.45 12.69
C ALA A 6 2.77 3.66 11.30
N VAL A 7 4.07 3.90 11.24
CA VAL A 7 4.75 4.09 9.97
C VAL A 7 4.68 2.80 9.15
N GLY A 8 4.92 1.67 9.79
CA GLY A 8 4.85 0.40 9.10
C GLY A 8 3.47 0.12 8.54
N LEU A 9 2.45 0.47 9.31
CA LEU A 9 1.08 0.25 8.86
C LEU A 9 0.77 1.10 7.63
N VAL A 10 1.17 2.36 7.66
CA VAL A 10 0.94 3.25 6.52
C VAL A 10 1.63 2.73 5.28
N LEU A 11 2.89 2.31 5.43
CA LEU A 11 3.63 1.78 4.29
C LEU A 11 3.00 0.50 3.77
N ALA A 12 2.52 -0.35 4.66
CA ALA A 12 1.88 -1.59 4.25
C ALA A 12 0.62 -1.30 3.44
N VAL A 13 -0.17 -0.33 3.87
CA VAL A 13 -1.38 0.03 3.17
C VAL A 13 -1.06 0.59 1.79
N LEU A 14 -0.02 1.41 1.70
CA LEU A 14 0.38 1.98 0.42
C LEU A 14 0.82 0.90 -0.55
N VAL A 15 1.64 -0.03 -0.08
CA VAL A 15 2.11 -1.12 -0.94
C VAL A 15 0.94 -2.00 -1.36
N ALA A 16 0.05 -2.32 -0.44
CA ALA A 16 -1.11 -3.14 -0.76
C ALA A 16 -1.99 -2.45 -1.78
N SER A 17 -2.16 -1.14 -1.65
CA SER A 17 -2.95 -0.39 -2.61
C SER A 17 -2.34 -0.43 -3.99
N PHE A 18 -1.02 -0.30 -4.06
CA PHE A 18 -0.32 -0.38 -5.33
C PHE A 18 -0.53 -1.73 -5.99
N MET A 19 -0.41 -2.79 -5.22
CA MET A 19 -0.57 -4.13 -5.78
C MET A 19 -2.01 -4.36 -6.22
N ALA A 20 -2.96 -3.90 -5.43
CA ALA A 20 -4.37 -4.04 -5.79
C ALA A 20 -4.68 -3.28 -7.08
N ALA A 21 -4.16 -2.07 -7.20
CA ALA A 21 -4.38 -1.29 -8.40
C ALA A 21 -3.77 -1.95 -9.63
N ALA A 22 -2.60 -2.56 -9.45
CA ALA A 22 -1.94 -3.24 -10.55
C ALA A 22 -2.74 -4.44 -11.01
N LEU A 23 -3.47 -5.08 -10.12
CA LEU A 23 -4.28 -6.23 -10.48
C LEU A 23 -5.61 -5.82 -11.09
N LEU A 24 -6.22 -4.75 -10.55
CA LEU A 24 -7.52 -4.31 -11.02
C LEU A 24 -7.41 -3.43 -12.26
N PHE A 25 -6.43 -2.57 -12.29
CA PHE A 25 -6.25 -1.66 -13.42
C PHE A 25 -4.82 -1.77 -13.93
N PRO A 26 -4.52 -2.86 -14.63
CA PRO A 26 -3.14 -3.10 -15.07
C PRO A 26 -2.67 -2.08 -16.11
N GLU A 27 -3.56 -1.30 -16.64
CA GLU A 27 -3.16 -0.35 -17.66
C GLU A 27 -2.96 1.05 -17.09
N ARG A 28 -2.54 1.19 -15.86
CA ARG A 28 -2.18 2.47 -15.38
C ARG A 28 -0.99 2.88 -16.11
N PHE A 29 -1.10 3.39 -17.07
CA PHE A 29 -0.04 3.74 -17.95
C PHE A 29 1.25 2.99 -17.70
#